data_773129b52a7df607d0f4dfc59acd08fe
#
_entry.id   773129b52a7df607d0f4dfc59acd08fe
#
_cell.length_a   1.000
_cell.length_b   1.000
_cell.length_c   1.000
_cell.angle_alpha   90.00
_cell.angle_beta   90.00
_cell.angle_gamma   90.00
#
_symmetry.space_group_name_H-M   'P 1'
#
loop_
_entity.id
_entity.type
_entity.pdbx_description
1 polymer ?
#
loop_
_entity_poly.entity_id
_entity_poly.type
_entity_poly.pdbx_seq_one_letter_code
_entity_poly.pdbx_strand_id
1 'polypeptide(L)'
;YFAGSRISLPRSVPISLKGELLMTEVKTKRQSASLDRRKLLADPIMVTTIVVLIAFLTLFILYPLAILLVDSFYSKNGLTLGIFKRVLAMANFRTSIANTLKVGFLVGILSTLLGLLFAYVEVYVKLGKFSGGLFKVVSMLPVVSPPFVLSLSMIMLFGKAGLITRFLLKIYDNNVYGFWGIAIVQTLTFFPVCYMMLKGLLKNIDPSLEEAARDMGASRWKVFATVTFPLMLPFIGIGVTSTSVTAINVF
;
A
#
# COMPACT_ATOMS: atom_id res chain seq x y z
N TYR A 1 7.02 -19.31 -15.32
CA TYR A 1 7.25 -20.61 -14.66
C TYR A 1 8.72 -20.95 -14.72
N PHE A 2 9.52 -20.51 -13.73
CA PHE A 2 10.82 -21.11 -13.45
C PHE A 2 10.88 -21.30 -11.93
N ALA A 3 10.54 -22.52 -11.52
CA ALA A 3 10.74 -22.99 -10.16
C ALA A 3 12.25 -23.08 -9.91
N GLY A 4 12.79 -22.17 -9.10
CA GLY A 4 14.15 -22.28 -8.59
C GLY A 4 14.26 -23.48 -7.66
N SER A 5 14.72 -24.61 -8.16
CA SER A 5 15.09 -25.77 -7.33
C SER A 5 16.22 -25.35 -6.39
N ARG A 6 15.92 -25.11 -5.14
CA ARG A 6 16.94 -25.05 -4.09
C ARG A 6 17.53 -26.45 -3.94
N ILE A 7 18.74 -26.63 -4.42
CA ILE A 7 19.51 -27.85 -4.14
C ILE A 7 19.80 -27.82 -2.63
N SER A 8 19.09 -28.63 -1.86
CA SER A 8 19.40 -28.88 -0.47
C SER A 8 20.68 -29.70 -0.39
N LEU A 9 21.81 -29.05 -0.18
CA LEU A 9 23.09 -29.72 0.02
C LEU A 9 23.04 -30.54 1.31
N PRO A 10 23.44 -31.81 1.29
CA PRO A 10 23.51 -32.64 2.47
C PRO A 10 24.48 -32.06 3.50
N ARG A 11 24.15 -32.21 4.79
CA ARG A 11 24.89 -31.63 5.93
C ARG A 11 26.36 -32.09 6.05
N SER A 12 26.78 -33.10 5.30
CA SER A 12 28.11 -33.75 5.34
C SER A 12 29.14 -33.16 4.38
N VAL A 13 28.85 -32.09 3.65
CA VAL A 13 29.83 -31.48 2.70
C VAL A 13 30.77 -30.56 3.44
N PRO A 14 32.13 -30.74 3.29
CA PRO A 14 33.14 -29.87 3.93
C PRO A 14 32.98 -28.40 3.50
N ILE A 15 33.27 -27.50 4.42
CA ILE A 15 33.04 -26.03 4.25
C ILE A 15 33.80 -25.48 3.03
N SER A 16 34.98 -26.04 2.70
CA SER A 16 35.78 -25.65 1.53
C SER A 16 35.09 -25.95 0.21
N LEU A 17 34.48 -27.13 0.10
CA LEU A 17 33.73 -27.55 -1.09
C LEU A 17 32.41 -26.73 -1.25
N LYS A 18 31.81 -26.32 -0.14
CA LYS A 18 30.60 -25.48 -0.16
C LYS A 18 30.88 -24.08 -0.73
N GLY A 19 32.06 -23.52 -0.43
CA GLY A 19 32.50 -22.26 -0.99
C GLY A 19 32.75 -22.32 -2.49
N GLU A 20 33.40 -23.38 -2.96
CA GLU A 20 33.65 -23.58 -4.40
C GLU A 20 32.35 -23.83 -5.21
N LEU A 21 31.41 -24.60 -4.64
CA LEU A 21 30.10 -24.82 -5.27
C LEU A 21 29.29 -23.54 -5.37
N LEU A 22 29.27 -22.69 -4.33
CA LEU A 22 28.59 -21.39 -4.35
C LEU A 22 29.24 -20.42 -5.35
N MET A 23 30.58 -20.41 -5.43
CA MET A 23 31.32 -19.59 -6.41
C MET A 23 31.08 -20.05 -7.84
N THR A 24 31.01 -21.35 -8.10
CA THR A 24 30.66 -21.91 -9.43
C THR A 24 29.22 -21.60 -9.80
N GLU A 25 28.28 -21.69 -8.87
CA GLU A 25 26.88 -21.36 -9.09
C GLU A 25 26.68 -19.86 -9.41
N VAL A 26 27.37 -18.97 -8.68
CA VAL A 26 27.36 -17.52 -8.93
C VAL A 26 28.01 -17.19 -10.28
N LYS A 27 29.12 -17.87 -10.66
CA LYS A 27 29.77 -17.70 -11.96
C LYS A 27 28.86 -18.18 -13.11
N THR A 28 28.23 -19.33 -12.96
CA THR A 28 27.30 -19.90 -13.98
C THR A 28 26.07 -18.99 -14.14
N LYS A 29 25.54 -18.47 -13.04
CA LYS A 29 24.40 -17.53 -13.07
C LYS A 29 24.75 -16.17 -13.69
N ARG A 30 25.97 -15.68 -13.50
CA ARG A 30 26.48 -14.47 -14.18
C ARG A 30 26.72 -14.72 -15.67
N GLN A 31 27.24 -15.89 -16.04
CA GLN A 31 27.45 -16.26 -17.44
C GLN A 31 26.11 -16.47 -18.18
N SER A 32 25.13 -17.15 -17.59
CA SER A 32 23.81 -17.30 -18.18
C SER A 32 23.12 -15.94 -18.36
N ALA A 33 23.18 -15.05 -17.37
CA ALA A 33 22.61 -13.71 -17.48
C ALA A 33 23.29 -12.85 -18.58
N SER A 34 24.59 -13.04 -18.83
CA SER A 34 25.31 -12.34 -19.91
C SER A 34 24.99 -12.90 -21.29
N LEU A 35 24.79 -14.21 -21.40
CA LEU A 35 24.38 -14.88 -22.65
C LEU A 35 22.93 -14.55 -23.02
N ASP A 36 22.04 -14.48 -22.01
CA ASP A 36 20.66 -14.05 -22.20
C ASP A 36 20.59 -12.59 -22.68
N ARG A 37 21.39 -11.68 -22.07
CA ARG A 37 21.48 -10.29 -22.54
C ARG A 37 21.99 -10.19 -24.00
N ARG A 38 22.97 -10.98 -24.39
CA ARG A 38 23.47 -10.98 -25.78
C ARG A 38 22.44 -11.51 -26.77
N LYS A 39 21.69 -12.55 -26.38
CA LYS A 39 20.60 -13.11 -27.21
C LYS A 39 19.45 -12.10 -27.34
N LEU A 40 19.12 -11.42 -26.24
CA LEU A 40 18.11 -10.38 -26.23
C LEU A 40 18.46 -9.19 -27.12
N LEU A 41 19.73 -8.77 -27.14
CA LEU A 41 20.22 -7.69 -27.98
C LEU A 41 20.46 -8.12 -29.45
N ALA A 42 20.46 -9.42 -29.74
CA ALA A 42 20.59 -9.95 -31.09
C ALA A 42 19.25 -10.06 -31.85
N ASP A 43 18.12 -9.98 -31.15
CA ASP A 43 16.79 -9.97 -31.76
C ASP A 43 16.41 -8.53 -32.18
N PRO A 44 16.33 -8.24 -33.49
CA PRO A 44 16.08 -6.90 -34.00
C PRO A 44 14.68 -6.40 -33.60
N ILE A 45 13.69 -7.29 -33.48
CA ILE A 45 12.32 -6.91 -33.06
C ILE A 45 12.32 -6.43 -31.61
N MET A 46 13.04 -7.14 -30.75
CA MET A 46 13.11 -6.80 -29.33
C MET A 46 13.90 -5.50 -29.10
N VAL A 47 15.01 -5.32 -29.80
CA VAL A 47 15.80 -4.07 -29.73
C VAL A 47 14.95 -2.88 -30.21
N THR A 48 14.24 -3.04 -31.33
CA THR A 48 13.36 -1.98 -31.86
C THR A 48 12.25 -1.65 -30.85
N THR A 49 11.62 -2.65 -30.23
CA THR A 49 10.58 -2.44 -29.21
C THR A 49 11.12 -1.69 -28.00
N ILE A 50 12.31 -2.07 -27.52
CA ILE A 50 12.96 -1.38 -26.38
C ILE A 50 13.30 0.06 -26.75
N VAL A 51 13.87 0.31 -27.93
CA VAL A 51 14.22 1.65 -28.38
C VAL A 51 12.98 2.54 -28.51
N VAL A 52 11.90 2.01 -29.10
CA VAL A 52 10.62 2.74 -29.21
C VAL A 52 10.04 3.06 -27.83
N LEU A 53 10.07 2.10 -26.90
CA LEU A 53 9.60 2.33 -25.52
C LEU A 53 10.45 3.39 -24.80
N ILE A 54 11.78 3.30 -24.90
CA ILE A 54 12.67 4.31 -24.29
C ILE A 54 12.45 5.68 -24.92
N ALA A 55 12.33 5.78 -26.23
CA ALA A 55 12.06 7.03 -26.92
C ALA A 55 10.72 7.62 -26.48
N PHE A 56 9.67 6.79 -26.38
CA PHE A 56 8.36 7.21 -25.87
C PHE A 56 8.43 7.71 -24.44
N LEU A 57 9.06 6.96 -23.52
CA LEU A 57 9.24 7.37 -22.12
C LEU A 57 10.06 8.66 -22.00
N THR A 58 11.11 8.77 -22.82
CA THR A 58 11.96 9.98 -22.83
C THR A 58 11.17 11.19 -23.31
N LEU A 59 10.41 11.07 -24.39
CA LEU A 59 9.66 12.16 -24.97
C LEU A 59 8.48 12.60 -24.11
N PHE A 60 7.72 11.64 -23.56
CA PHE A 60 6.46 11.94 -22.86
C PHE A 60 6.61 12.08 -21.35
N ILE A 61 7.67 11.54 -20.75
CA ILE A 61 7.88 11.60 -19.30
C ILE A 61 9.13 12.40 -18.96
N LEU A 62 10.30 11.99 -19.45
CA LEU A 62 11.57 12.63 -19.05
C LEU A 62 11.70 14.04 -19.56
N TYR A 63 11.32 14.31 -20.81
CA TYR A 63 11.41 15.64 -21.42
C TYR A 63 10.52 16.68 -20.71
N PRO A 64 9.20 16.46 -20.49
CA PRO A 64 8.37 17.40 -19.73
C PRO A 64 8.85 17.59 -18.30
N LEU A 65 9.30 16.50 -17.64
CA LEU A 65 9.83 16.56 -16.29
C LEU A 65 11.11 17.41 -16.22
N ALA A 66 12.02 17.24 -17.20
CA ALA A 66 13.25 18.02 -17.29
C ALA A 66 12.95 19.51 -17.49
N ILE A 67 11.99 19.85 -18.36
CA ILE A 67 11.56 21.26 -18.58
C ILE A 67 11.01 21.83 -17.27
N LEU A 68 10.09 21.12 -16.60
CA LEU A 68 9.53 21.58 -15.33
C LEU A 68 10.61 21.80 -14.27
N LEU A 69 11.59 20.90 -14.18
CA LEU A 69 12.71 21.05 -13.25
C LEU A 69 13.56 22.29 -13.61
N VAL A 70 13.92 22.46 -14.88
CA VAL A 70 14.70 23.60 -15.33
C VAL A 70 13.94 24.90 -15.05
N ASP A 71 12.67 25.00 -15.43
CA ASP A 71 11.85 26.19 -15.21
C ASP A 71 11.64 26.51 -13.74
N SER A 72 11.67 25.48 -12.87
CA SER A 72 11.59 25.67 -11.41
C SER A 72 12.80 26.37 -10.82
N PHE A 73 13.97 26.21 -11.45
CA PHE A 73 15.23 26.83 -11.02
C PHE A 73 15.64 28.05 -11.84
N TYR A 74 15.04 28.26 -13.02
CA TYR A 74 15.33 29.38 -13.89
C TYR A 74 14.26 30.45 -13.81
N SER A 75 14.66 31.69 -13.53
CA SER A 75 13.85 32.89 -13.65
C SER A 75 14.45 33.78 -14.71
N LYS A 76 13.73 34.87 -15.14
CA LYS A 76 14.22 35.85 -16.11
C LYS A 76 15.61 36.44 -15.77
N ASN A 77 16.02 36.36 -14.52
CA ASN A 77 17.30 36.87 -13.99
C ASN A 77 18.35 35.77 -13.70
N GLY A 78 18.19 34.54 -14.22
CA GLY A 78 19.11 33.43 -14.02
C GLY A 78 18.63 32.42 -12.97
N LEU A 79 19.56 31.58 -12.49
CA LEU A 79 19.28 30.53 -11.46
C LEU A 79 18.84 31.20 -10.15
N THR A 80 17.65 30.82 -9.65
CA THR A 80 17.10 31.35 -8.42
C THR A 80 16.25 30.34 -7.67
N LEU A 81 16.37 30.31 -6.35
CA LEU A 81 15.45 29.62 -5.44
C LEU A 81 14.27 30.52 -5.01
N GLY A 82 14.15 31.70 -5.60
CA GLY A 82 13.13 32.69 -5.25
C GLY A 82 11.69 32.17 -5.46
N ILE A 83 11.47 31.30 -6.45
CA ILE A 83 10.19 30.68 -6.72
C ILE A 83 9.80 29.76 -5.56
N PHE A 84 10.72 28.91 -5.11
CA PHE A 84 10.49 28.01 -3.95
C PHE A 84 10.22 28.80 -2.67
N LYS A 85 11.00 29.85 -2.39
CA LYS A 85 10.76 30.72 -1.24
C LYS A 85 9.39 31.36 -1.29
N ARG A 86 8.95 31.84 -2.46
CA ARG A 86 7.64 32.47 -2.64
C ARG A 86 6.51 31.47 -2.43
N VAL A 87 6.59 30.27 -3.01
CA VAL A 87 5.57 29.22 -2.86
C VAL A 87 5.49 28.75 -1.39
N LEU A 88 6.62 28.49 -0.74
CA LEU A 88 6.68 28.10 0.66
C LEU A 88 6.19 29.21 1.62
N ALA A 89 6.30 30.48 1.23
CA ALA A 89 5.81 31.61 2.01
C ALA A 89 4.29 31.80 1.87
N MET A 90 3.65 31.22 0.85
CA MET A 90 2.19 31.32 0.67
C MET A 90 1.47 30.59 1.81
N ALA A 91 0.61 31.32 2.52
CA ALA A 91 -0.16 30.76 3.64
C ALA A 91 -1.04 29.56 3.19
N ASN A 92 -1.68 29.69 2.02
CA ASN A 92 -2.52 28.62 1.46
C ASN A 92 -1.72 27.35 1.17
N PHE A 93 -0.50 27.47 0.63
CA PHE A 93 0.36 26.34 0.35
C PHE A 93 0.77 25.59 1.63
N ARG A 94 1.17 26.34 2.67
CA ARG A 94 1.52 25.76 3.98
C ARG A 94 0.32 25.06 4.63
N THR A 95 -0.86 25.68 4.56
CA THR A 95 -2.09 25.10 5.09
C THR A 95 -2.48 23.84 4.33
N SER A 96 -2.33 23.83 2.99
CA SER A 96 -2.60 22.64 2.16
C SER A 96 -1.67 21.49 2.51
N ILE A 97 -0.35 21.74 2.61
CA ILE A 97 0.60 20.71 3.04
C ILE A 97 0.22 20.15 4.42
N ALA A 98 -0.04 21.04 5.39
CA ALA A 98 -0.40 20.61 6.74
C ALA A 98 -1.69 19.76 6.75
N ASN A 99 -2.69 20.15 5.98
CA ASN A 99 -3.95 19.39 5.88
C ASN A 99 -3.75 18.06 5.16
N THR A 100 -2.97 18.01 4.08
CA THR A 100 -2.64 16.75 3.38
C THR A 100 -1.93 15.78 4.30
N LEU A 101 -0.95 16.24 5.06
CA LEU A 101 -0.25 15.39 6.04
C LEU A 101 -1.19 14.90 7.15
N LYS A 102 -2.04 15.78 7.68
CA LYS A 102 -3.03 15.41 8.70
C LYS A 102 -4.04 14.38 8.18
N VAL A 103 -4.60 14.60 6.98
CA VAL A 103 -5.51 13.64 6.35
C VAL A 103 -4.80 12.31 6.11
N GLY A 104 -3.62 12.32 5.48
CA GLY A 104 -2.87 11.12 5.19
C GLY A 104 -2.59 10.29 6.45
N PHE A 105 -2.11 10.93 7.51
CA PHE A 105 -1.84 10.24 8.78
C PHE A 105 -3.12 9.71 9.44
N LEU A 106 -4.19 10.50 9.46
CA LEU A 106 -5.48 10.08 10.00
C LEU A 106 -6.05 8.88 9.24
N VAL A 107 -6.04 8.95 7.91
CA VAL A 107 -6.48 7.85 7.02
C VAL A 107 -5.64 6.60 7.26
N GLY A 108 -4.32 6.74 7.39
CA GLY A 108 -3.43 5.62 7.68
C GLY A 108 -3.81 4.88 8.97
N ILE A 109 -4.05 5.63 10.04
CA ILE A 109 -4.49 5.07 11.33
C ILE A 109 -5.87 4.42 11.19
N LEU A 110 -6.86 5.15 10.69
CA LEU A 110 -8.24 4.66 10.61
C LEU A 110 -8.38 3.45 9.70
N SER A 111 -7.72 3.45 8.53
CA SER A 111 -7.74 2.31 7.61
C SER A 111 -7.08 1.07 8.21
N THR A 112 -5.97 1.25 8.93
CA THR A 112 -5.27 0.14 9.57
C THR A 112 -6.07 -0.42 10.73
N LEU A 113 -6.69 0.43 11.57
CA LEU A 113 -7.57 0.00 12.67
C LEU A 113 -8.80 -0.73 12.14
N LEU A 114 -9.44 -0.20 11.10
CA LEU A 114 -10.59 -0.84 10.47
C LEU A 114 -10.18 -2.17 9.83
N GLY A 115 -9.05 -2.19 9.12
CA GLY A 115 -8.47 -3.39 8.54
C GLY A 115 -8.15 -4.46 9.58
N LEU A 116 -7.59 -4.07 10.73
CA LEU A 116 -7.31 -4.95 11.86
C LEU A 116 -8.60 -5.55 12.43
N LEU A 117 -9.61 -4.71 12.64
CA LEU A 117 -10.91 -5.15 13.14
C LEU A 117 -11.53 -6.22 12.22
N PHE A 118 -11.55 -5.95 10.92
CA PHE A 118 -12.08 -6.90 9.93
C PHE A 118 -11.24 -8.18 9.85
N ALA A 119 -9.92 -8.08 9.88
CA ALA A 119 -9.02 -9.23 9.89
C ALA A 119 -9.23 -10.09 11.13
N TYR A 120 -9.35 -9.48 12.30
CA TYR A 120 -9.61 -10.16 13.56
C TYR A 120 -10.96 -10.90 13.54
N VAL A 121 -12.02 -10.24 13.09
CA VAL A 121 -13.35 -10.86 13.00
C VAL A 121 -13.31 -12.06 12.07
N GLU A 122 -12.68 -11.97 10.91
CA GLU A 122 -12.65 -13.10 9.97
C GLU A 122 -11.81 -14.30 10.46
N VAL A 123 -10.73 -14.02 11.20
CA VAL A 123 -9.83 -15.10 11.64
C VAL A 123 -10.32 -15.76 12.93
N TYR A 124 -10.81 -14.98 13.88
CA TYR A 124 -11.13 -15.50 15.23
C TYR A 124 -12.63 -15.69 15.51
N VAL A 125 -13.51 -15.01 14.73
CA VAL A 125 -14.95 -15.18 14.91
C VAL A 125 -15.47 -16.27 13.95
N LYS A 126 -16.13 -17.29 14.51
CA LYS A 126 -16.78 -18.34 13.71
C LYS A 126 -18.02 -17.78 13.03
N LEU A 127 -17.85 -17.20 11.85
CA LEU A 127 -18.96 -16.74 11.02
C LEU A 127 -19.62 -17.96 10.33
N GLY A 128 -20.95 -17.96 10.26
CA GLY A 128 -21.69 -18.95 9.47
C GLY A 128 -21.34 -18.87 7.98
N LYS A 129 -21.65 -19.90 7.20
CA LYS A 129 -21.29 -19.95 5.77
C LYS A 129 -21.81 -18.74 4.97
N PHE A 130 -23.04 -18.34 5.22
CA PHE A 130 -23.66 -17.18 4.54
C PHE A 130 -23.08 -15.86 5.03
N SER A 131 -23.03 -15.66 6.35
CA SER A 131 -22.49 -14.41 6.95
C SER A 131 -21.00 -14.24 6.65
N GLY A 132 -20.22 -15.31 6.66
CA GLY A 132 -18.81 -15.26 6.30
C GLY A 132 -18.56 -14.94 4.83
N GLY A 133 -19.41 -15.47 3.92
CA GLY A 133 -19.38 -15.10 2.51
C GLY A 133 -19.70 -13.62 2.27
N LEU A 134 -20.79 -13.14 2.87
CA LEU A 134 -21.19 -11.74 2.80
C LEU A 134 -20.11 -10.81 3.38
N PHE A 135 -19.53 -11.17 4.52
CA PHE A 135 -18.47 -10.39 5.16
C PHE A 135 -17.26 -10.21 4.23
N LYS A 136 -16.82 -11.29 3.55
CA LYS A 136 -15.72 -11.22 2.58
C LYS A 136 -16.05 -10.31 1.40
N VAL A 137 -17.25 -10.43 0.84
CA VAL A 137 -17.69 -9.58 -0.28
C VAL A 137 -17.69 -8.11 0.14
N VAL A 138 -18.31 -7.78 1.28
CA VAL A 138 -18.35 -6.40 1.79
C VAL A 138 -16.95 -5.87 2.09
N SER A 139 -16.07 -6.68 2.66
CA SER A 139 -14.69 -6.28 2.97
C SER A 139 -13.85 -6.00 1.71
N MET A 140 -14.16 -6.64 0.59
CA MET A 140 -13.39 -6.51 -0.65
C MET A 140 -14.03 -5.56 -1.68
N LEU A 141 -15.29 -5.19 -1.48
CA LEU A 141 -16.04 -4.36 -2.42
C LEU A 141 -15.33 -3.04 -2.78
N PRO A 142 -14.69 -2.31 -1.83
CA PRO A 142 -13.98 -1.08 -2.19
C PRO A 142 -12.77 -1.29 -3.09
N VAL A 143 -12.11 -2.46 -3.07
CA VAL A 143 -10.96 -2.77 -3.94
C VAL A 143 -11.40 -2.94 -5.39
N VAL A 144 -12.56 -3.54 -5.60
CA VAL A 144 -13.09 -3.81 -6.94
C VAL A 144 -13.71 -2.55 -7.56
N SER A 145 -14.17 -1.63 -6.72
CA SER A 145 -14.77 -0.38 -7.17
C SER A 145 -13.70 0.61 -7.66
N PRO A 146 -13.92 1.29 -8.80
CA PRO A 146 -13.07 2.42 -9.18
C PRO A 146 -13.02 3.47 -8.06
N PRO A 147 -11.87 4.10 -7.79
CA PRO A 147 -11.69 5.01 -6.64
C PRO A 147 -12.70 6.17 -6.58
N PHE A 148 -13.12 6.69 -7.75
CA PHE A 148 -14.08 7.79 -7.81
C PHE A 148 -15.51 7.38 -7.43
N VAL A 149 -15.86 6.09 -7.54
CA VAL A 149 -17.23 5.60 -7.25
C VAL A 149 -17.56 5.78 -5.77
N LEU A 150 -16.63 5.48 -4.87
CA LEU A 150 -16.84 5.70 -3.44
C LEU A 150 -17.00 7.18 -3.11
N SER A 151 -16.21 8.05 -3.73
CA SER A 151 -16.33 9.50 -3.56
C SER A 151 -17.67 10.02 -4.05
N LEU A 152 -18.09 9.57 -5.25
CA LEU A 152 -19.36 9.96 -5.83
C LEU A 152 -20.54 9.43 -4.99
N SER A 153 -20.47 8.18 -4.55
CA SER A 153 -21.49 7.58 -3.66
C SER A 153 -21.62 8.34 -2.36
N MET A 154 -20.49 8.76 -1.76
CA MET A 154 -20.49 9.57 -0.54
C MET A 154 -21.18 10.91 -0.76
N ILE A 155 -20.92 11.57 -1.88
CA ILE A 155 -21.59 12.84 -2.25
C ILE A 155 -23.08 12.62 -2.48
N MET A 156 -23.46 11.56 -3.19
CA MET A 156 -24.87 11.26 -3.49
C MET A 156 -25.66 10.84 -2.25
N LEU A 157 -25.05 10.13 -1.32
CA LEU A 157 -25.71 9.66 -0.11
C LEU A 157 -25.73 10.71 1.01
N PHE A 158 -24.59 11.36 1.23
CA PHE A 158 -24.35 12.23 2.39
C PHE A 158 -24.11 13.71 2.05
N GLY A 159 -24.10 14.09 0.78
CA GLY A 159 -23.96 15.48 0.34
C GLY A 159 -25.13 16.37 0.74
N LYS A 160 -25.07 17.67 0.41
CA LYS A 160 -26.13 18.64 0.72
C LYS A 160 -27.51 18.27 0.20
N ALA A 161 -27.58 17.60 -0.96
CA ALA A 161 -28.80 17.01 -1.53
C ALA A 161 -28.84 15.50 -1.41
N GLY A 162 -28.05 14.93 -0.47
CA GLY A 162 -27.86 13.50 -0.35
C GLY A 162 -29.10 12.76 0.12
N LEU A 163 -29.25 11.54 -0.38
CA LEU A 163 -30.42 10.72 -0.14
C LEU A 163 -30.59 10.41 1.37
N ILE A 164 -29.49 10.09 2.06
CA ILE A 164 -29.54 9.78 3.49
C ILE A 164 -29.71 11.06 4.31
N THR A 165 -28.95 12.11 4.02
CA THR A 165 -29.01 13.36 4.79
C THR A 165 -30.36 14.03 4.68
N ARG A 166 -30.94 14.07 3.49
CA ARG A 166 -32.19 14.79 3.26
C ARG A 166 -33.44 13.98 3.57
N PHE A 167 -33.48 12.69 3.14
CA PHE A 167 -34.67 11.85 3.32
C PHE A 167 -34.70 11.16 4.69
N LEU A 168 -33.56 10.63 5.16
CA LEU A 168 -33.53 9.82 6.39
C LEU A 168 -33.24 10.68 7.61
N LEU A 169 -32.23 11.54 7.54
CA LEU A 169 -31.78 12.33 8.70
C LEU A 169 -32.39 13.72 8.77
N LYS A 170 -33.04 14.19 7.69
CA LYS A 170 -33.63 15.55 7.56
C LYS A 170 -32.65 16.68 7.92
N ILE A 171 -31.36 16.47 7.63
CA ILE A 171 -30.30 17.45 7.85
C ILE A 171 -30.13 18.25 6.55
N TYR A 172 -30.42 19.54 6.59
CA TYR A 172 -30.39 20.43 5.42
C TYR A 172 -29.07 21.20 5.27
N ASP A 173 -28.31 21.32 6.32
CA ASP A 173 -27.02 22.02 6.33
C ASP A 173 -25.87 21.05 6.66
N ASN A 174 -25.62 20.12 5.74
CA ASN A 174 -24.54 19.17 5.87
C ASN A 174 -23.43 19.47 4.84
N ASN A 175 -22.21 19.65 5.35
CA ASN A 175 -21.02 19.83 4.52
C ASN A 175 -20.11 18.60 4.60
N VAL A 176 -20.37 17.65 3.72
CA VAL A 176 -19.53 16.45 3.58
C VAL A 176 -18.24 16.76 2.80
N TYR A 177 -18.19 17.94 2.18
CA TYR A 177 -17.00 18.39 1.47
C TYR A 177 -15.92 18.87 2.44
N GLY A 178 -14.68 18.49 2.20
CA GLY A 178 -13.55 18.92 2.98
C GLY A 178 -12.87 17.78 3.75
N PHE A 179 -12.16 18.15 4.81
CA PHE A 179 -11.27 17.27 5.56
C PHE A 179 -11.90 15.92 5.98
N TRP A 180 -13.06 15.96 6.61
CA TRP A 180 -13.71 14.76 7.13
C TRP A 180 -14.31 13.87 6.03
N GLY A 181 -14.91 14.46 5.01
CA GLY A 181 -15.46 13.69 3.90
C GLY A 181 -14.35 12.95 3.14
N ILE A 182 -13.24 13.62 2.89
CA ILE A 182 -12.06 13.02 2.26
C ILE A 182 -11.49 11.90 3.14
N ALA A 183 -11.33 12.15 4.44
CA ALA A 183 -10.79 11.18 5.38
C ALA A 183 -11.65 9.90 5.44
N ILE A 184 -12.98 10.02 5.47
CA ILE A 184 -13.89 8.88 5.51
C ILE A 184 -13.80 8.08 4.20
N VAL A 185 -13.91 8.76 3.05
CA VAL A 185 -13.85 8.09 1.73
C VAL A 185 -12.53 7.36 1.55
N GLN A 186 -11.42 8.00 1.85
CA GLN A 186 -10.10 7.37 1.72
C GLN A 186 -9.91 6.23 2.72
N THR A 187 -10.42 6.35 3.95
CA THR A 187 -10.40 5.26 4.92
C THR A 187 -11.13 4.04 4.37
N LEU A 188 -12.33 4.23 3.81
CA LEU A 188 -13.10 3.15 3.19
C LEU A 188 -12.44 2.58 1.94
N THR A 189 -11.70 3.39 1.19
CA THR A 189 -10.97 2.95 0.00
C THR A 189 -9.76 2.08 0.35
N PHE A 190 -9.02 2.44 1.41
CA PHE A 190 -7.74 1.81 1.70
C PHE A 190 -7.79 0.73 2.79
N PHE A 191 -8.84 0.70 3.64
CA PHE A 191 -8.91 -0.33 4.69
C PHE A 191 -8.83 -1.78 4.16
N PRO A 192 -9.37 -2.13 2.96
CA PRO A 192 -9.29 -3.52 2.51
C PRO A 192 -7.86 -3.99 2.24
N VAL A 193 -6.97 -3.07 1.85
CA VAL A 193 -5.54 -3.37 1.65
C VAL A 193 -4.90 -3.74 2.99
N CYS A 194 -5.14 -2.92 4.02
CA CYS A 194 -4.70 -3.21 5.39
C CYS A 194 -5.32 -4.51 5.92
N TYR A 195 -6.61 -4.73 5.68
CA TYR A 195 -7.32 -5.95 6.05
C TYR A 195 -6.68 -7.20 5.43
N MET A 196 -6.40 -7.20 4.12
CA MET A 196 -5.77 -8.35 3.45
C MET A 196 -4.38 -8.65 4.02
N MET A 197 -3.57 -7.61 4.24
CA MET A 197 -2.23 -7.73 4.80
C MET A 197 -2.28 -8.29 6.23
N LEU A 198 -3.08 -7.69 7.10
CA LEU A 198 -3.18 -8.08 8.51
C LEU A 198 -3.84 -9.45 8.69
N LYS A 199 -4.83 -9.79 7.86
CA LYS A 199 -5.43 -11.12 7.82
C LYS A 199 -4.42 -12.20 7.42
N GLY A 200 -3.61 -11.93 6.38
CA GLY A 200 -2.54 -12.84 5.98
C GLY A 200 -1.56 -13.11 7.12
N LEU A 201 -1.23 -12.07 7.86
CA LEU A 201 -0.37 -12.15 9.02
C LEU A 201 -0.99 -12.96 10.15
N LEU A 202 -2.22 -12.64 10.56
CA LEU A 202 -2.94 -13.36 11.62
C LEU A 202 -3.03 -14.85 11.35
N LYS A 203 -3.21 -15.26 10.09
CA LYS A 203 -3.24 -16.66 9.68
C LYS A 203 -1.89 -17.37 9.77
N ASN A 204 -0.80 -16.63 9.74
CA ASN A 204 0.57 -17.17 9.80
C ASN A 204 1.17 -17.15 11.22
N ILE A 205 0.46 -16.61 12.21
CA ILE A 205 0.87 -16.75 13.63
C ILE A 205 0.71 -18.21 14.02
N ASP A 206 1.76 -18.76 14.63
CA ASP A 206 1.75 -20.15 15.09
C ASP A 206 0.68 -20.34 16.19
N PRO A 207 -0.32 -21.20 15.97
CA PRO A 207 -1.37 -21.45 16.95
C PRO A 207 -0.84 -21.94 18.30
N SER A 208 0.33 -22.59 18.31
CA SER A 208 0.95 -23.12 19.53
C SER A 208 1.27 -22.04 20.56
N LEU A 209 1.59 -20.82 20.10
CA LEU A 209 1.83 -19.67 20.98
C LEU A 209 0.56 -19.23 21.72
N GLU A 210 -0.57 -19.25 21.04
CA GLU A 210 -1.86 -18.91 21.65
C GLU A 210 -2.35 -20.02 22.56
N GLU A 211 -2.15 -21.29 22.18
CA GLU A 211 -2.50 -22.46 22.97
C GLU A 211 -1.68 -22.51 24.26
N ALA A 212 -0.37 -22.33 24.20
CA ALA A 212 0.48 -22.27 25.38
C ALA A 212 0.06 -21.17 26.36
N ALA A 213 -0.31 -20.00 25.85
CA ALA A 213 -0.80 -18.93 26.71
C ALA A 213 -2.15 -19.27 27.38
N ARG A 214 -3.02 -20.00 26.67
CA ARG A 214 -4.30 -20.48 27.25
C ARG A 214 -4.09 -21.57 28.27
N ASP A 215 -3.17 -22.47 28.05
CA ASP A 215 -2.82 -23.55 29.02
C ASP A 215 -2.28 -22.96 30.32
N MET A 216 -1.63 -21.80 30.26
CA MET A 216 -1.24 -21.03 31.45
C MET A 216 -2.40 -20.22 32.09
N GLY A 217 -3.66 -20.45 31.65
CA GLY A 217 -4.85 -19.81 32.21
C GLY A 217 -5.16 -18.40 31.68
N ALA A 218 -4.53 -17.96 30.57
CA ALA A 218 -4.83 -16.65 30.01
C ALA A 218 -6.19 -16.64 29.30
N SER A 219 -7.00 -15.61 29.57
CA SER A 219 -8.26 -15.36 28.85
C SER A 219 -7.97 -14.98 27.39
N ARG A 220 -8.96 -15.16 26.49
CA ARG A 220 -8.82 -14.79 25.05
C ARG A 220 -8.32 -13.36 24.83
N TRP A 221 -8.82 -12.42 25.62
CA TRP A 221 -8.38 -11.03 25.55
C TRP A 221 -6.93 -10.86 26.01
N LYS A 222 -6.53 -11.58 27.06
CA LYS A 222 -5.15 -11.55 27.54
C LYS A 222 -4.19 -12.15 26.52
N VAL A 223 -4.54 -13.27 25.89
CA VAL A 223 -3.76 -13.87 24.78
C VAL A 223 -3.63 -12.87 23.63
N PHE A 224 -4.73 -12.26 23.20
CA PHE A 224 -4.68 -11.22 22.15
C PHE A 224 -3.74 -10.07 22.52
N ALA A 225 -3.89 -9.50 23.71
CA ALA A 225 -3.12 -8.34 24.12
C ALA A 225 -1.62 -8.61 24.38
N THR A 226 -1.27 -9.84 24.84
CA THR A 226 0.10 -10.16 25.24
C THR A 226 0.88 -10.97 24.21
N VAL A 227 0.21 -11.68 23.31
CA VAL A 227 0.84 -12.50 22.27
C VAL A 227 0.56 -11.98 20.88
N THR A 228 -0.72 -11.98 20.47
CA THR A 228 -1.11 -11.69 19.09
C THR A 228 -0.83 -10.24 18.71
N PHE A 229 -1.28 -9.28 19.52
CA PHE A 229 -1.13 -7.85 19.24
C PHE A 229 0.33 -7.37 19.17
N PRO A 230 1.23 -7.73 20.12
CA PRO A 230 2.63 -7.37 20.00
C PRO A 230 3.32 -7.92 18.76
N LEU A 231 2.99 -9.15 18.35
CA LEU A 231 3.51 -9.74 17.12
C LEU A 231 3.03 -9.00 15.87
N MET A 232 1.85 -8.40 15.93
CA MET A 232 1.30 -7.60 14.82
C MET A 232 1.81 -6.16 14.79
N LEU A 233 2.38 -5.65 15.86
CA LEU A 233 2.73 -4.22 16.00
C LEU A 233 3.63 -3.70 14.86
N PRO A 234 4.69 -4.41 14.42
CA PRO A 234 5.51 -3.97 13.29
C PRO A 234 4.70 -3.85 11.99
N PHE A 235 3.77 -4.75 11.77
CA PHE A 235 2.93 -4.79 10.56
C PHE A 235 1.82 -3.75 10.60
N ILE A 236 1.28 -3.44 11.78
CA ILE A 236 0.39 -2.31 12.00
C ILE A 236 1.13 -1.02 11.63
N GLY A 237 2.37 -0.86 12.07
CA GLY A 237 3.23 0.26 11.68
C GLY A 237 3.43 0.37 10.17
N ILE A 238 3.70 -0.74 9.49
CA ILE A 238 3.80 -0.80 8.02
C ILE A 238 2.45 -0.43 7.37
N GLY A 239 1.35 -0.94 7.89
CA GLY A 239 0.00 -0.61 7.41
C GLY A 239 -0.29 0.88 7.50
N VAL A 240 -0.04 1.49 8.65
CA VAL A 240 -0.23 2.93 8.87
C VAL A 240 0.65 3.74 7.92
N THR A 241 1.95 3.46 7.84
CA THR A 241 2.87 4.23 6.98
C THR A 241 2.55 4.07 5.49
N SER A 242 2.33 2.85 5.03
CA SER A 242 1.99 2.57 3.63
C SER A 242 0.70 3.27 3.21
N THR A 243 -0.34 3.16 4.04
CA THR A 243 -1.65 3.77 3.73
C THR A 243 -1.60 5.29 3.84
N SER A 244 -0.84 5.84 4.81
CA SER A 244 -0.62 7.29 4.92
C SER A 244 0.06 7.85 3.66
N VAL A 245 1.13 7.21 3.19
CA VAL A 245 1.84 7.61 1.97
C VAL A 245 0.93 7.52 0.76
N THR A 246 0.15 6.43 0.63
CA THR A 246 -0.80 6.28 -0.48
C THR A 246 -1.89 7.35 -0.43
N ALA A 247 -2.43 7.65 0.75
CA ALA A 247 -3.44 8.68 0.93
C ALA A 247 -2.92 10.09 0.57
N ILE A 248 -1.66 10.40 0.90
CA ILE A 248 -1.00 11.66 0.54
C ILE A 248 -0.81 11.76 -0.98
N ASN A 249 -0.49 10.67 -1.67
CA ASN A 249 -0.26 10.65 -3.11
C ASN A 249 -1.54 10.83 -3.96
N VAL A 250 -2.71 10.73 -3.36
CA VAL A 250 -4.00 10.96 -4.05
C VAL A 250 -4.33 12.46 -4.16
N PHE A 251 -3.62 13.31 -3.42
CA PHE A 251 -3.73 14.78 -3.48
C PHE A 251 -2.61 15.38 -4.33
#